data_cf799f26b13618c7f033a3456b9f71d8
#
_entry.id   cf799f26b13618c7f033a3456b9f71d8
#
_cell.length_a   1.000
_cell.length_b   1.000
_cell.length_c   1.000
_cell.angle_alpha   90.00
_cell.angle_beta   90.00
_cell.angle_gamma   90.00
#
_symmetry.space_group_name_H-M   'P 1'
#
loop_
_entity.id
_entity.type
_entity.pdbx_description
1 polymer ?
#
loop_
_entity_poly.entity_id
_entity_poly.type
_entity_poly.pdbx_seq_one_letter_code
_entity_poly.pdbx_strand_id
1 'polypeptide(L)'
;DLSAAGNLPAGKLREFRMAACEGIDIGKYIKAGYDEEQLKQIRTALEKALDIDPYINPAQRGASIREIALGIGKNLDVKTYADEQMNWQQMRERRNGLEHRIDISVYNNRMYSWQQMREIRLGLEEHLPVEEYKSFMYTAKEMNKHRLKLMQEANKANDKNEETGKQYDDFTLLTDGKQMEAFIQVSAAGMKIPK
;
A
#
# COMPACT_ATOMS: atom_id res chain seq x y z
N ASP A 1 -20.35 -22.75 -25.02
CA ASP A 1 -21.72 -23.06 -25.36
C ASP A 1 -22.46 -21.77 -25.71
N LEU A 2 -22.63 -21.51 -27.03
CA LEU A 2 -23.26 -20.29 -27.58
C LEU A 2 -24.78 -20.21 -27.26
N SER A 3 -25.38 -21.28 -26.79
CA SER A 3 -26.83 -21.31 -26.48
C SER A 3 -27.21 -20.41 -25.30
N ALA A 4 -26.29 -20.18 -24.39
CA ALA A 4 -26.50 -19.28 -23.23
C ALA A 4 -26.39 -17.78 -23.60
N ALA A 5 -25.81 -17.44 -24.75
CA ALA A 5 -25.57 -16.06 -25.16
C ALA A 5 -26.83 -15.33 -25.66
N GLY A 6 -27.87 -16.09 -26.10
CA GLY A 6 -29.07 -15.52 -26.77
C GLY A 6 -29.95 -14.62 -25.92
N ASN A 7 -29.86 -14.69 -24.57
CA ASN A 7 -30.69 -13.94 -23.64
C ASN A 7 -29.89 -13.06 -22.65
N LEU A 8 -28.60 -12.83 -22.93
CA LEU A 8 -27.79 -11.99 -22.04
C LEU A 8 -28.09 -10.49 -22.25
N PRO A 9 -28.13 -9.68 -21.19
CA PRO A 9 -28.13 -8.23 -21.32
C PRO A 9 -26.96 -7.74 -22.18
N ALA A 10 -27.17 -6.67 -22.95
CA ALA A 10 -26.20 -6.17 -23.95
C ALA A 10 -24.78 -5.98 -23.40
N GLY A 11 -24.65 -5.48 -22.16
CA GLY A 11 -23.35 -5.29 -21.52
C GLY A 11 -22.64 -6.61 -21.22
N LYS A 12 -23.35 -7.59 -20.65
CA LYS A 12 -22.79 -8.94 -20.41
C LYS A 12 -22.42 -9.64 -21.71
N LEU A 13 -23.25 -9.48 -22.74
CA LEU A 13 -22.97 -10.05 -24.09
C LEU A 13 -21.70 -9.42 -24.68
N ARG A 14 -21.47 -8.13 -24.48
CA ARG A 14 -20.26 -7.45 -24.92
C ARG A 14 -19.02 -8.06 -24.27
N GLU A 15 -19.00 -8.19 -22.94
CA GLU A 15 -17.86 -8.77 -22.22
C GLU A 15 -17.64 -10.24 -22.60
N PHE A 16 -18.72 -11.00 -22.81
CA PHE A 16 -18.64 -12.38 -23.28
C PHE A 16 -17.95 -12.47 -24.66
N ARG A 17 -18.36 -11.61 -25.62
CA ARG A 17 -17.74 -11.58 -26.94
C ARG A 17 -16.27 -11.17 -26.90
N MET A 18 -15.93 -10.17 -26.10
CA MET A 18 -14.54 -9.74 -25.92
C MET A 18 -13.68 -10.88 -25.35
N ALA A 19 -14.16 -11.54 -24.30
CA ALA A 19 -13.48 -12.69 -23.71
C ALA A 19 -13.29 -13.84 -24.73
N ALA A 20 -14.32 -14.14 -25.51
CA ALA A 20 -14.24 -15.17 -26.54
C ALA A 20 -13.21 -14.84 -27.65
N CYS A 21 -13.10 -13.58 -28.07
CA CYS A 21 -12.06 -13.12 -29.01
C CYS A 21 -10.64 -13.25 -28.42
N GLU A 22 -10.50 -13.16 -27.12
CA GLU A 22 -9.24 -13.29 -26.38
C GLU A 22 -8.95 -14.75 -25.96
N GLY A 23 -9.87 -15.70 -26.28
CA GLY A 23 -9.75 -17.09 -25.86
C GLY A 23 -9.99 -17.34 -24.37
N ILE A 24 -10.65 -16.41 -23.70
CA ILE A 24 -10.92 -16.45 -22.25
C ILE A 24 -12.33 -16.95 -22.00
N ASP A 25 -12.49 -17.96 -21.14
CA ASP A 25 -13.81 -18.44 -20.69
C ASP A 25 -14.29 -17.74 -19.43
N ILE A 26 -15.30 -16.89 -19.59
CA ILE A 26 -16.00 -16.24 -18.48
C ILE A 26 -17.38 -16.83 -18.20
N GLY A 27 -17.73 -17.97 -18.82
CA GLY A 27 -19.06 -18.58 -18.73
C GLY A 27 -19.49 -18.93 -17.31
N LYS A 28 -18.55 -19.40 -16.48
CA LYS A 28 -18.83 -19.73 -15.07
C LYS A 28 -19.25 -18.49 -14.25
N TYR A 29 -18.66 -17.33 -14.52
CA TYR A 29 -18.98 -16.09 -13.82
C TYR A 29 -20.33 -15.51 -14.27
N ILE A 30 -20.66 -15.63 -15.55
CA ILE A 30 -21.99 -15.26 -16.06
C ILE A 30 -23.08 -16.10 -15.37
N LYS A 31 -22.88 -17.42 -15.26
CA LYS A 31 -23.79 -18.33 -14.58
C LYS A 31 -23.90 -18.05 -13.08
N ALA A 32 -22.81 -17.62 -12.45
CA ALA A 32 -22.77 -17.24 -11.03
C ALA A 32 -23.44 -15.88 -10.75
N GLY A 33 -23.87 -15.14 -11.78
CA GLY A 33 -24.64 -13.91 -11.61
C GLY A 33 -23.83 -12.62 -11.59
N TYR A 34 -22.53 -12.66 -11.86
CA TYR A 34 -21.73 -11.43 -11.92
C TYR A 34 -22.29 -10.43 -12.94
N ASP A 35 -22.25 -9.14 -12.58
CA ASP A 35 -22.71 -8.06 -13.44
C ASP A 35 -21.68 -7.68 -14.53
N GLU A 36 -22.04 -6.73 -15.41
CA GLU A 36 -21.20 -6.28 -16.53
C GLU A 36 -19.85 -5.71 -16.05
N GLU A 37 -19.87 -4.84 -15.02
CA GLU A 37 -18.63 -4.21 -14.52
C GLU A 37 -17.72 -5.24 -13.85
N GLN A 38 -18.30 -6.18 -13.10
CA GLN A 38 -17.58 -7.30 -12.51
C GLN A 38 -16.95 -8.19 -13.58
N LEU A 39 -17.73 -8.60 -14.63
CA LEU A 39 -17.23 -9.42 -15.74
C LEU A 39 -16.09 -8.75 -16.48
N LYS A 40 -16.14 -7.44 -16.68
CA LYS A 40 -15.04 -6.67 -17.26
C LYS A 40 -13.75 -6.79 -16.43
N GLN A 41 -13.84 -6.63 -15.09
CA GLN A 41 -12.67 -6.76 -14.23
C GLN A 41 -12.14 -8.20 -14.20
N ILE A 42 -13.04 -9.19 -14.16
CA ILE A 42 -12.71 -10.61 -14.22
C ILE A 42 -11.97 -10.93 -15.53
N ARG A 43 -12.54 -10.54 -16.69
CA ARG A 43 -11.87 -10.75 -17.98
C ARG A 43 -10.48 -10.14 -18.01
N THR A 44 -10.35 -8.88 -17.56
CA THR A 44 -9.04 -8.18 -17.52
C THR A 44 -8.02 -8.88 -16.61
N ALA A 45 -8.47 -9.52 -15.52
CA ALA A 45 -7.60 -10.30 -14.66
C ALA A 45 -7.18 -11.64 -15.30
N LEU A 46 -8.12 -12.35 -15.93
CA LEU A 46 -7.87 -13.61 -16.61
C LEU A 46 -6.98 -13.43 -17.85
N GLU A 47 -7.09 -12.31 -18.56
CA GLU A 47 -6.20 -11.90 -19.66
C GLU A 47 -4.72 -11.85 -19.21
N LYS A 48 -4.49 -11.54 -17.93
CA LYS A 48 -3.17 -11.53 -17.30
C LYS A 48 -2.84 -12.85 -16.58
N ALA A 49 -3.64 -13.89 -16.78
CA ALA A 49 -3.53 -15.18 -16.11
C ALA A 49 -3.50 -15.10 -14.56
N LEU A 50 -4.22 -14.13 -13.98
CA LEU A 50 -4.32 -13.98 -12.53
C LEU A 50 -5.38 -14.92 -11.96
N ASP A 51 -5.04 -15.68 -10.91
CA ASP A 51 -5.98 -16.53 -10.17
C ASP A 51 -6.75 -15.69 -9.15
N ILE A 52 -7.90 -15.18 -9.55
CA ILE A 52 -8.78 -14.35 -8.73
C ILE A 52 -9.88 -15.12 -8.03
N ASP A 53 -10.17 -16.35 -8.47
CA ASP A 53 -11.32 -17.14 -7.99
C ASP A 53 -11.41 -17.27 -6.48
N PRO A 54 -10.33 -17.49 -5.73
CA PRO A 54 -10.41 -17.65 -4.28
C PRO A 54 -10.85 -16.39 -3.52
N TYR A 55 -10.90 -15.24 -4.19
CA TYR A 55 -11.05 -13.94 -3.54
C TYR A 55 -12.26 -13.15 -3.99
N ILE A 56 -13.03 -13.64 -4.98
CA ILE A 56 -14.15 -12.91 -5.57
C ILE A 56 -15.48 -13.61 -5.35
N ASN A 57 -16.54 -12.81 -5.23
CA ASN A 57 -17.92 -13.28 -5.24
C ASN A 57 -18.86 -12.24 -5.87
N PRO A 58 -20.08 -12.62 -6.31
CA PRO A 58 -21.02 -11.72 -6.99
C PRO A 58 -21.55 -10.55 -6.13
N ALA A 59 -21.39 -10.59 -4.80
CA ALA A 59 -21.82 -9.51 -3.92
C ALA A 59 -20.82 -8.33 -3.90
N GLN A 60 -19.58 -8.55 -4.33
CA GLN A 60 -18.56 -7.52 -4.39
C GLN A 60 -18.80 -6.59 -5.57
N ARG A 61 -18.39 -5.32 -5.43
CA ARG A 61 -18.38 -4.38 -6.56
C ARG A 61 -17.24 -4.71 -7.54
N GLY A 62 -17.42 -4.42 -8.83
CA GLY A 62 -16.36 -4.57 -9.83
C GLY A 62 -15.06 -3.86 -9.43
N ALA A 63 -15.17 -2.66 -8.83
CA ALA A 63 -14.00 -1.94 -8.31
C ALA A 63 -13.23 -2.71 -7.22
N SER A 64 -13.92 -3.50 -6.36
CA SER A 64 -13.25 -4.37 -5.37
C SER A 64 -12.50 -5.51 -6.06
N ILE A 65 -13.11 -6.14 -7.06
CA ILE A 65 -12.47 -7.19 -7.88
C ILE A 65 -11.21 -6.64 -8.57
N ARG A 66 -11.28 -5.40 -9.06
CA ARG A 66 -10.11 -4.72 -9.63
C ARG A 66 -8.97 -4.57 -8.61
N GLU A 67 -9.26 -4.13 -7.38
CA GLU A 67 -8.23 -3.97 -6.34
C GLU A 67 -7.61 -5.33 -5.97
N ILE A 68 -8.40 -6.41 -5.94
CA ILE A 68 -7.92 -7.79 -5.75
C ILE A 68 -6.97 -8.18 -6.88
N ALA A 69 -7.38 -8.02 -8.14
CA ALA A 69 -6.56 -8.36 -9.30
C ALA A 69 -5.24 -7.58 -9.34
N LEU A 70 -5.26 -6.28 -8.99
CA LEU A 70 -4.06 -5.46 -8.91
C LEU A 70 -3.07 -5.98 -7.85
N GLY A 71 -3.57 -6.41 -6.69
CA GLY A 71 -2.70 -6.96 -5.65
C GLY A 71 -2.10 -8.31 -6.02
N ILE A 72 -2.89 -9.21 -6.61
CA ILE A 72 -2.37 -10.50 -7.13
C ILE A 72 -1.27 -10.26 -8.16
N GLY A 73 -1.50 -9.34 -9.11
CA GLY A 73 -0.51 -8.98 -10.13
C GLY A 73 0.79 -8.39 -9.58
N LYS A 74 0.80 -7.97 -8.32
CA LYS A 74 1.97 -7.46 -7.58
C LYS A 74 2.48 -8.44 -6.52
N ASN A 75 1.97 -9.68 -6.50
CA ASN A 75 2.31 -10.72 -5.52
C ASN A 75 2.05 -10.31 -4.06
N LEU A 76 1.02 -9.49 -3.82
CA LEU A 76 0.62 -9.12 -2.47
C LEU A 76 -0.29 -10.19 -1.87
N ASP A 77 -0.24 -10.36 -0.55
CA ASP A 77 -1.20 -11.21 0.15
C ASP A 77 -2.58 -10.54 0.19
N VAL A 78 -3.45 -10.97 -0.71
CA VAL A 78 -4.81 -10.45 -0.87
C VAL A 78 -5.62 -10.57 0.41
N LYS A 79 -5.44 -11.64 1.20
CA LYS A 79 -6.19 -11.88 2.44
C LYS A 79 -5.97 -10.81 3.50
N THR A 80 -4.84 -10.10 3.43
CA THR A 80 -4.53 -9.06 4.40
C THR A 80 -5.31 -7.76 4.17
N TYR A 81 -5.79 -7.51 2.94
CA TYR A 81 -6.44 -6.24 2.60
C TYR A 81 -7.83 -6.38 1.95
N ALA A 82 -8.15 -7.51 1.35
CA ALA A 82 -9.44 -7.76 0.71
C ALA A 82 -10.47 -8.23 1.74
N ASP A 83 -11.16 -7.29 2.33
CA ASP A 83 -12.20 -7.52 3.34
C ASP A 83 -13.57 -7.12 2.76
N GLU A 84 -14.54 -8.03 2.79
CA GLU A 84 -15.90 -7.78 2.28
C GLU A 84 -16.63 -6.63 3.00
N GLN A 85 -16.26 -6.36 4.26
CA GLN A 85 -16.83 -5.27 5.06
C GLN A 85 -16.22 -3.89 4.72
N MET A 86 -15.18 -3.86 3.90
CA MET A 86 -14.52 -2.62 3.46
C MET A 86 -14.96 -2.26 2.04
N ASN A 87 -15.11 -0.96 1.80
CA ASN A 87 -15.31 -0.50 0.43
C ASN A 87 -14.01 -0.56 -0.38
N TRP A 88 -14.11 -0.52 -1.71
CA TRP A 88 -12.97 -0.63 -2.60
C TRP A 88 -11.91 0.47 -2.41
N GLN A 89 -12.31 1.67 -1.95
CA GLN A 89 -11.36 2.74 -1.67
C GLN A 89 -10.50 2.42 -0.44
N GLN A 90 -11.10 1.85 0.61
CA GLN A 90 -10.37 1.37 1.78
C GLN A 90 -9.45 0.21 1.41
N MET A 91 -9.92 -0.75 0.61
CA MET A 91 -9.07 -1.83 0.08
C MET A 91 -7.88 -1.28 -0.71
N ARG A 92 -8.10 -0.25 -1.55
CA ARG A 92 -7.04 0.42 -2.30
C ARG A 92 -5.98 1.04 -1.40
N GLU A 93 -6.36 1.74 -0.33
CA GLU A 93 -5.38 2.37 0.57
C GLU A 93 -4.57 1.31 1.34
N ARG A 94 -5.18 0.18 1.69
CA ARG A 94 -4.47 -0.96 2.29
C ARG A 94 -3.52 -1.62 1.29
N ARG A 95 -3.97 -1.89 0.07
CA ARG A 95 -3.12 -2.42 -1.00
C ARG A 95 -1.93 -1.49 -1.28
N ASN A 96 -2.17 -0.19 -1.41
CA ASN A 96 -1.10 0.79 -1.60
C ASN A 96 -0.08 0.75 -0.44
N GLY A 97 -0.53 0.63 0.81
CA GLY A 97 0.37 0.48 1.95
C GLY A 97 1.26 -0.77 1.84
N LEU A 98 0.68 -1.91 1.48
CA LEU A 98 1.44 -3.14 1.26
C LEU A 98 2.45 -3.00 0.11
N GLU A 99 2.09 -2.32 -0.99
CA GLU A 99 3.00 -2.03 -2.10
C GLU A 99 4.23 -1.22 -1.66
N HIS A 100 4.03 -0.29 -0.74
CA HIS A 100 5.10 0.55 -0.18
C HIS A 100 5.73 -0.06 1.08
N ARG A 101 5.40 -1.32 1.43
CA ARG A 101 5.92 -2.05 2.60
C ARG A 101 5.57 -1.37 3.93
N ILE A 102 4.44 -0.68 3.97
CA ILE A 102 3.92 -0.05 5.17
C ILE A 102 3.15 -1.09 6.00
N ASP A 103 3.32 -1.04 7.30
CA ASP A 103 2.50 -1.83 8.23
C ASP A 103 1.06 -1.31 8.23
N ILE A 104 0.20 -1.98 7.47
CA ILE A 104 -1.21 -1.60 7.35
C ILE A 104 -2.01 -1.86 8.63
N SER A 105 -1.51 -2.65 9.60
CA SER A 105 -2.19 -2.91 10.87
C SER A 105 -2.48 -1.62 11.64
N VAL A 106 -1.66 -0.58 11.44
CA VAL A 106 -1.80 0.75 12.07
C VAL A 106 -3.13 1.43 11.71
N TYR A 107 -3.65 1.19 10.50
CA TYR A 107 -4.91 1.79 10.01
C TYR A 107 -5.90 0.76 9.45
N ASN A 108 -5.66 -0.53 9.66
CA ASN A 108 -6.54 -1.61 9.23
C ASN A 108 -7.81 -1.68 10.10
N ASN A 109 -8.59 -0.61 10.09
CA ASN A 109 -9.84 -0.54 10.83
C ASN A 109 -10.92 0.12 9.96
N ARG A 110 -12.04 -0.58 9.74
CA ARG A 110 -13.17 -0.11 8.94
C ARG A 110 -13.80 1.20 9.42
N MET A 111 -13.53 1.61 10.67
CA MET A 111 -13.99 2.89 11.21
C MET A 111 -13.32 4.09 10.56
N TYR A 112 -12.12 3.91 10.02
CA TYR A 112 -11.49 4.95 9.22
C TYR A 112 -12.15 5.04 7.84
N SER A 113 -12.50 6.25 7.40
CA SER A 113 -12.78 6.50 5.99
C SER A 113 -11.51 6.25 5.15
N TRP A 114 -11.67 5.98 3.86
CA TRP A 114 -10.52 5.81 2.98
C TRP A 114 -9.61 7.05 2.93
N GLN A 115 -10.19 8.25 3.10
CA GLN A 115 -9.43 9.49 3.16
C GLN A 115 -8.56 9.56 4.43
N GLN A 116 -9.09 9.13 5.58
CA GLN A 116 -8.31 9.03 6.82
C GLN A 116 -7.21 7.97 6.71
N MET A 117 -7.52 6.79 6.15
CA MET A 117 -6.52 5.75 5.87
C MET A 117 -5.39 6.28 5.01
N ARG A 118 -5.73 7.08 3.97
CA ARG A 118 -4.74 7.71 3.09
C ARG A 118 -3.80 8.63 3.86
N GLU A 119 -4.32 9.49 4.74
CA GLU A 119 -3.47 10.42 5.50
C GLU A 119 -2.56 9.68 6.49
N ILE A 120 -3.05 8.60 7.10
CA ILE A 120 -2.22 7.76 7.98
C ILE A 120 -1.13 7.05 7.15
N ARG A 121 -1.50 6.43 6.02
CA ARG A 121 -0.54 5.78 5.12
C ARG A 121 0.56 6.74 4.66
N LEU A 122 0.19 7.93 4.19
CA LEU A 122 1.17 8.94 3.75
C LEU A 122 2.10 9.35 4.89
N GLY A 123 1.60 9.51 6.11
CA GLY A 123 2.46 9.80 7.26
C GLY A 123 3.43 8.68 7.59
N LEU A 124 2.99 7.43 7.47
CA LEU A 124 3.88 6.27 7.66
C LEU A 124 4.96 6.19 6.56
N GLU A 125 4.61 6.50 5.30
CA GLU A 125 5.56 6.59 4.18
C GLU A 125 6.61 7.69 4.40
N GLU A 126 6.20 8.78 5.03
CA GLU A 126 7.04 9.92 5.40
C GLU A 126 7.77 9.73 6.76
N HIS A 127 7.63 8.54 7.39
CA HIS A 127 8.20 8.21 8.71
C HIS A 127 7.78 9.17 9.83
N LEU A 128 6.57 9.75 9.73
CA LEU A 128 6.03 10.66 10.73
C LEU A 128 5.36 9.93 11.90
N PRO A 129 5.29 10.53 13.10
CA PRO A 129 4.63 9.97 14.27
C PRO A 129 3.10 10.02 14.10
N VAL A 130 2.52 9.10 13.33
CA VAL A 130 1.08 9.06 13.01
C VAL A 130 0.18 8.92 14.23
N GLU A 131 0.72 8.41 15.34
CA GLU A 131 0.01 8.28 16.62
C GLU A 131 -0.54 9.61 17.13
N GLU A 132 0.07 10.73 16.76
CA GLU A 132 -0.35 12.07 17.17
C GLU A 132 -1.65 12.52 16.52
N TYR A 133 -2.02 11.92 15.38
CA TYR A 133 -3.22 12.34 14.63
C TYR A 133 -4.10 11.19 14.12
N LYS A 134 -3.72 9.93 14.26
CA LYS A 134 -4.55 8.79 13.86
C LYS A 134 -5.72 8.59 14.84
N SER A 135 -6.73 9.43 14.76
CA SER A 135 -7.92 9.35 15.60
C SER A 135 -9.18 9.34 14.74
N PHE A 136 -10.13 8.45 15.04
CA PHE A 136 -11.44 8.45 14.38
C PHE A 136 -12.19 9.77 14.53
N MET A 137 -11.85 10.55 15.54
CA MET A 137 -12.48 11.85 15.82
C MET A 137 -12.00 12.95 14.88
N TYR A 138 -10.84 12.79 14.28
CA TYR A 138 -10.33 13.76 13.30
C TYR A 138 -10.86 13.47 11.91
N THR A 139 -11.32 14.51 11.22
CA THR A 139 -11.60 14.43 9.79
C THR A 139 -10.31 14.21 9.00
N ALA A 140 -10.41 13.67 7.79
CA ALA A 140 -9.23 13.52 6.92
C ALA A 140 -8.52 14.86 6.66
N LYS A 141 -9.27 15.98 6.64
CA LYS A 141 -8.69 17.32 6.46
C LYS A 141 -7.87 17.75 7.68
N GLU A 142 -8.32 17.43 8.89
CA GLU A 142 -7.56 17.69 10.12
C GLU A 142 -6.31 16.80 10.18
N MET A 143 -6.44 15.51 9.87
CA MET A 143 -5.29 14.61 9.76
C MET A 143 -4.26 15.12 8.75
N ASN A 144 -4.69 15.56 7.57
CA ASN A 144 -3.81 16.16 6.56
C ASN A 144 -3.07 17.39 7.11
N LYS A 145 -3.78 18.29 7.82
CA LYS A 145 -3.16 19.47 8.43
C LYS A 145 -2.08 19.07 9.46
N HIS A 146 -2.37 18.07 10.30
CA HIS A 146 -1.41 17.56 11.28
C HIS A 146 -0.19 16.94 10.59
N ARG A 147 -0.40 16.07 9.59
CA ARG A 147 0.68 15.45 8.81
C ARG A 147 1.61 16.49 8.18
N LEU A 148 1.03 17.51 7.51
CA LEU A 148 1.82 18.57 6.87
C LEU A 148 2.62 19.40 7.89
N LYS A 149 2.07 19.65 9.09
CA LYS A 149 2.79 20.32 10.18
C LYS A 149 4.00 19.49 10.65
N LEU A 150 3.78 18.21 10.92
CA LEU A 150 4.85 17.28 11.34
C LEU A 150 5.96 17.16 10.28
N MET A 151 5.58 17.09 9.00
CA MET A 151 6.53 17.09 7.89
C MET A 151 7.38 18.36 7.84
N GLN A 152 6.78 19.52 8.06
CA GLN A 152 7.54 20.79 8.12
C GLN A 152 8.48 20.84 9.32
N GLU A 153 8.07 20.32 10.47
CA GLU A 153 8.92 20.25 11.68
C GLU A 153 10.09 19.28 11.48
N ALA A 154 9.86 18.13 10.87
CA ALA A 154 10.91 17.17 10.53
C ALA A 154 11.94 17.77 9.56
N ASN A 155 11.49 18.47 8.53
CA ASN A 155 12.38 19.11 7.56
C ASN A 155 13.24 20.20 8.23
N LYS A 156 12.66 21.05 9.09
CA LYS A 156 13.43 22.06 9.85
C LYS A 156 14.45 21.45 10.80
N ALA A 157 14.17 20.29 11.38
CA ALA A 157 15.11 19.58 12.23
C ALA A 157 16.29 19.01 11.43
N ASN A 158 16.03 18.48 10.23
CA ASN A 158 17.07 17.97 9.32
C ASN A 158 17.99 19.11 8.80
N ASP A 159 17.40 20.24 8.39
CA ASP A 159 18.19 21.42 7.95
C ASP A 159 19.17 21.89 9.04
N LYS A 160 18.71 21.96 10.30
CA LYS A 160 19.57 22.33 11.44
C LYS A 160 20.69 21.32 11.69
N ASN A 161 20.42 20.03 11.53
CA ASN A 161 21.43 18.98 11.70
C ASN A 161 22.49 19.02 10.59
N GLU A 162 22.12 19.35 9.36
CA GLU A 162 23.07 19.54 8.26
C GLU A 162 23.96 20.78 8.50
N GLU A 163 23.41 21.87 9.00
CA GLU A 163 24.19 23.07 9.34
C GLU A 163 25.19 22.80 10.48
N THR A 164 24.76 22.06 11.53
CA THR A 164 25.65 21.68 12.64
C THR A 164 26.67 20.62 12.23
N GLY A 165 26.33 19.68 11.36
CA GLY A 165 27.25 18.68 10.81
C GLY A 165 28.38 19.31 10.00
N LYS A 166 28.10 20.33 9.20
CA LYS A 166 29.13 21.08 8.45
C LYS A 166 30.10 21.83 9.38
N GLN A 167 29.66 22.23 10.56
CA GLN A 167 30.51 22.90 11.54
C GLN A 167 31.48 21.90 12.24
N TYR A 168 31.17 20.61 12.30
CA TYR A 168 32.05 19.56 12.82
C TYR A 168 33.10 19.10 11.80
N ASP A 169 32.77 19.07 10.51
CA ASP A 169 33.71 18.68 9.46
C ASP A 169 34.85 19.72 9.26
N ASP A 170 34.57 21.00 9.50
CA ASP A 170 35.59 22.05 9.46
C ASP A 170 36.54 22.01 10.69
N PHE A 171 36.11 21.39 11.82
CA PHE A 171 36.93 21.27 13.03
C PHE A 171 37.85 20.05 13.05
N THR A 172 37.52 19.01 12.25
CA THR A 172 38.31 17.76 12.17
C THR A 172 39.54 17.86 11.27
N LEU A 173 39.67 18.91 10.46
CA LEU A 173 40.84 19.15 9.62
C LEU A 173 42.02 19.84 10.34
N LEU A 174 41.88 20.20 11.63
CA LEU A 174 42.90 20.88 12.42
C LEU A 174 43.55 20.06 13.53
N THR A 175 43.17 18.79 13.70
CA THR A 175 43.79 17.92 14.72
C THR A 175 44.86 17.04 14.10
N ASP A 176 46.12 17.35 14.45
CA ASP A 176 47.35 16.62 14.15
C ASP A 176 47.19 15.09 14.33
N GLY A 177 47.74 14.32 13.37
CA GLY A 177 47.66 12.85 13.28
C GLY A 177 48.15 12.06 14.52
N LYS A 178 48.64 12.73 15.56
CA LYS A 178 49.06 12.11 16.85
C LYS A 178 47.89 11.74 17.77
N GLN A 179 46.71 12.35 17.61
CA GLN A 179 45.55 12.04 18.44
C GLN A 179 44.73 10.82 17.94
N MET A 180 44.83 10.50 16.68
CA MET A 180 44.18 9.28 16.12
C MET A 180 44.85 7.97 16.58
N GLU A 181 46.17 7.96 16.77
CA GLU A 181 46.87 6.78 17.31
C GLU A 181 46.48 6.46 18.77
N ALA A 182 46.24 7.48 19.57
CA ALA A 182 45.80 7.29 20.97
C ALA A 182 44.38 6.71 21.06
N PHE A 183 43.46 7.05 20.16
CA PHE A 183 42.09 6.52 20.16
C PHE A 183 42.04 5.05 19.70
N ILE A 184 42.89 4.66 18.81
CA ILE A 184 43.01 3.26 18.32
C ILE A 184 43.61 2.37 19.41
N GLN A 185 44.57 2.84 20.17
CA GLN A 185 45.18 2.08 21.29
C GLN A 185 44.22 1.85 22.47
N VAL A 186 43.34 2.81 22.78
CA VAL A 186 42.35 2.67 23.86
C VAL A 186 41.22 1.70 23.42
N SER A 187 40.85 1.70 22.17
CA SER A 187 39.81 0.81 21.62
C SER A 187 40.27 -0.65 21.56
N ALA A 188 41.56 -0.91 21.30
CA ALA A 188 42.16 -2.24 21.27
C ALA A 188 42.40 -2.85 22.68
N ALA A 189 42.52 -2.04 23.72
CA ALA A 189 42.72 -2.49 25.10
C ALA A 189 41.43 -2.93 25.82
N GLY A 190 40.25 -2.59 25.26
CA GLY A 190 38.94 -2.82 25.90
C GLY A 190 38.28 -4.19 25.58
N MET A 191 38.82 -4.99 24.67
CA MET A 191 38.25 -6.31 24.31
C MET A 191 39.03 -7.46 24.94
N LYS A 192 38.81 -7.70 26.22
CA LYS A 192 39.06 -9.03 26.82
C LYS A 192 37.74 -9.76 26.94
N ILE A 193 37.54 -10.77 26.10
CA ILE A 193 36.43 -11.72 26.20
C ILE A 193 36.80 -12.71 27.31
N PRO A 194 36.01 -12.94 28.36
CA PRO A 194 36.23 -14.02 29.33
C PRO A 194 35.89 -15.37 28.68
N LYS A 195 36.67 -16.37 29.02
CA LYS A 195 36.49 -17.79 28.63
C LYS A 195 35.27 -18.40 29.29
#